data_85618355a262981781247bf5fd9615f8
#
_entry.id   85618355a262981781247bf5fd9615f8
#
_cell.length_a   1.000
_cell.length_b   1.000
_cell.length_c   1.000
_cell.angle_alpha   90.00
_cell.angle_beta   90.00
_cell.angle_gamma   90.00
#
_symmetry.space_group_name_H-M   'P 1'
#
loop_
_entity.id
_entity.type
_entity.pdbx_description
1 polymer ?
#
loop_
_entity_poly.entity_id
_entity_poly.type
_entity_poly.pdbx_seq_one_letter_code
_entity_poly.pdbx_strand_id
1 'polypeptide(L)'
;LNPNGTISVAPNTPAGTHTISYTICAVASPTVCSTASIVVTISGTTTSTTPVLPIAVDDRSTTAINTPVVVNVLGNDTPNGATTPNVVTNPSNGTVVVNVDGSIEYRPNTNFEGTDTFVYEICNTDGCASATVTIDVLNKIVPYIGMSVDGDGKNDYFHIGGIERYPNNVVRIYNRWGVKVFETEGYD
;
A
#
# COMPACT_ATOMS: atom_id res chain seq x y z
N LEU A 1 26.60 -26.92 39.68
CA LEU A 1 26.04 -27.89 40.63
C LEU A 1 25.74 -27.19 41.93
N ASN A 2 24.53 -27.26 42.42
CA ASN A 2 24.11 -26.62 43.64
C ASN A 2 24.42 -27.52 44.87
N PRO A 3 24.52 -26.93 46.09
CA PRO A 3 24.80 -27.72 47.31
C PRO A 3 23.75 -28.80 47.60
N ASN A 4 22.54 -28.69 47.07
CA ASN A 4 21.44 -29.66 47.19
C ASN A 4 21.48 -30.77 46.12
N GLY A 5 22.54 -30.84 45.32
CA GLY A 5 22.72 -31.83 44.25
C GLY A 5 21.97 -31.56 42.95
N THR A 6 21.32 -30.37 42.78
CA THR A 6 20.68 -29.97 41.54
C THR A 6 21.64 -29.24 40.60
N ILE A 7 21.33 -29.25 39.31
CA ILE A 7 22.07 -28.51 38.28
C ILE A 7 21.20 -27.36 37.84
N SER A 8 21.73 -26.12 37.86
CA SER A 8 21.12 -24.94 37.28
C SER A 8 21.76 -24.66 35.94
N VAL A 9 20.96 -24.39 34.95
CA VAL A 9 21.38 -23.94 33.62
C VAL A 9 21.27 -22.42 33.57
N ALA A 10 22.34 -21.77 33.15
CA ALA A 10 22.36 -20.31 33.00
C ALA A 10 21.39 -19.85 31.91
N PRO A 11 20.76 -18.68 32.06
CA PRO A 11 20.00 -18.06 30.97
C PRO A 11 20.89 -17.92 29.71
N ASN A 12 20.30 -18.09 28.54
CA ASN A 12 20.99 -18.00 27.24
C ASN A 12 22.06 -19.07 26.97
N THR A 13 22.05 -20.21 27.71
CA THR A 13 22.90 -21.35 27.35
C THR A 13 22.50 -21.88 25.97
N PRO A 14 23.44 -22.03 25.00
CA PRO A 14 23.11 -22.49 23.67
C PRO A 14 22.41 -23.83 23.66
N ALA A 15 21.47 -24.01 22.71
CA ALA A 15 20.86 -25.31 22.48
C ALA A 15 21.94 -26.34 22.11
N GLY A 16 21.78 -27.56 22.60
CA GLY A 16 22.74 -28.64 22.35
C GLY A 16 22.85 -29.60 23.53
N THR A 17 23.76 -30.54 23.38
CA THR A 17 24.06 -31.53 24.42
C THR A 17 25.32 -31.14 25.16
N HIS A 18 25.20 -30.95 26.47
CA HIS A 18 26.29 -30.58 27.36
C HIS A 18 26.58 -31.71 28.33
N THR A 19 27.81 -32.19 28.37
CA THR A 19 28.22 -33.24 29.28
C THR A 19 28.95 -32.64 30.47
N ILE A 20 28.49 -32.93 31.66
CA ILE A 20 29.11 -32.49 32.91
C ILE A 20 29.65 -33.73 33.66
N SER A 21 30.92 -33.76 33.93
CA SER A 21 31.56 -34.80 34.72
C SER A 21 31.70 -34.35 36.17
N TYR A 22 31.37 -35.24 37.08
CA TYR A 22 31.53 -34.98 38.52
C TYR A 22 32.20 -36.16 39.21
N THR A 23 32.94 -35.90 40.27
CA THR A 23 33.65 -36.89 41.05
C THR A 23 33.20 -36.84 42.49
N ILE A 24 32.84 -37.96 43.08
CA ILE A 24 32.51 -38.10 44.45
C ILE A 24 33.61 -38.90 45.17
N CYS A 25 34.19 -38.35 46.24
CA CYS A 25 35.23 -38.99 47.02
C CYS A 25 34.70 -39.28 48.43
N ALA A 26 35.18 -40.37 49.05
CA ALA A 26 34.87 -40.70 50.43
C ALA A 26 35.52 -39.70 51.40
N VAL A 27 34.72 -39.12 52.34
CA VAL A 27 35.24 -38.13 53.29
C VAL A 27 36.34 -38.71 54.18
N ALA A 28 36.20 -39.98 54.58
CA ALA A 28 37.18 -40.68 55.41
C ALA A 28 38.44 -41.17 54.65
N SER A 29 38.38 -41.19 53.31
CA SER A 29 39.46 -41.65 52.41
C SER A 29 39.41 -40.87 51.11
N PRO A 30 39.95 -39.64 51.06
CA PRO A 30 39.80 -38.74 49.93
C PRO A 30 40.49 -39.21 48.63
N THR A 31 41.23 -40.32 48.68
CA THR A 31 41.81 -41.00 47.50
C THR A 31 40.83 -42.03 46.88
N VAL A 32 39.77 -42.38 47.59
CA VAL A 32 38.73 -43.31 47.05
C VAL A 32 37.62 -42.48 46.45
N CYS A 33 37.70 -42.32 45.11
CA CYS A 33 36.77 -41.47 44.34
C CYS A 33 36.11 -42.29 43.21
N SER A 34 34.90 -41.90 42.85
CA SER A 34 34.18 -42.39 41.68
C SER A 34 33.74 -41.21 40.83
N THR A 35 33.92 -41.32 39.52
CA THR A 35 33.54 -40.28 38.55
C THR A 35 32.33 -40.76 37.70
N ALA A 36 31.40 -39.86 37.54
CA ALA A 36 30.25 -40.07 36.64
C ALA A 36 30.00 -38.84 35.77
N SER A 37 29.23 -39.00 34.72
CA SER A 37 28.85 -37.92 33.81
C SER A 37 27.33 -37.77 33.71
N ILE A 38 26.85 -36.55 33.65
CA ILE A 38 25.48 -36.20 33.41
C ILE A 38 25.42 -35.53 32.02
N VAL A 39 24.49 -35.98 31.19
CA VAL A 39 24.21 -35.37 29.91
C VAL A 39 22.98 -34.47 30.04
N VAL A 40 23.13 -33.17 29.81
CA VAL A 40 22.06 -32.20 29.84
C VAL A 40 21.78 -31.76 28.37
N THR A 41 20.58 -32.05 27.90
CA THR A 41 20.15 -31.60 26.58
C THR A 41 19.32 -30.33 26.73
N ILE A 42 19.77 -29.24 26.15
CA ILE A 42 19.04 -27.98 26.05
C ILE A 42 18.33 -27.96 24.71
N SER A 43 17.01 -28.08 24.75
CA SER A 43 16.19 -27.90 23.55
C SER A 43 16.06 -26.42 23.24
N GLY A 44 16.63 -25.98 22.14
CA GLY A 44 16.33 -24.66 21.60
C GLY A 44 14.90 -24.68 21.08
N THR A 45 14.04 -23.79 21.57
CA THR A 45 12.81 -23.44 20.87
C THR A 45 13.23 -22.63 19.65
N THR A 46 13.49 -23.28 18.54
CA THR A 46 13.41 -22.60 17.24
C THR A 46 11.91 -22.35 17.03
N THR A 47 11.42 -21.18 17.41
CA THR A 47 10.21 -20.65 16.80
C THR A 47 10.56 -20.43 15.33
N SER A 48 10.34 -21.46 14.52
CA SER A 48 10.29 -21.29 13.05
C SER A 48 9.00 -20.48 12.79
N THR A 49 9.10 -19.16 12.91
CA THR A 49 8.08 -18.28 12.38
C THR A 49 8.27 -18.32 10.87
N THR A 50 7.35 -18.97 10.16
CA THR A 50 7.25 -18.76 8.71
C THR A 50 7.07 -17.26 8.50
N PRO A 51 7.88 -16.61 7.64
CA PRO A 51 7.75 -15.21 7.34
C PRO A 51 6.32 -14.89 6.90
N VAL A 52 5.69 -13.91 7.50
CA VAL A 52 4.34 -13.45 7.15
C VAL A 52 4.50 -12.12 6.43
N LEU A 53 4.67 -12.19 5.11
CA LEU A 53 4.82 -11.03 4.24
C LEU A 53 3.51 -10.23 4.18
N PRO A 54 3.57 -8.92 3.97
CA PRO A 54 2.40 -8.15 3.55
C PRO A 54 1.92 -8.61 2.17
N ILE A 55 0.66 -8.31 1.85
CA ILE A 55 0.09 -8.51 0.51
C ILE A 55 -0.41 -7.16 0.04
N ALA A 56 0.19 -6.63 -1.02
CA ALA A 56 -0.26 -5.42 -1.70
C ALA A 56 -1.05 -5.80 -2.95
N VAL A 57 -2.15 -5.10 -3.20
CA VAL A 57 -3.08 -5.35 -4.30
C VAL A 57 -3.22 -4.08 -5.13
N ASP A 58 -3.19 -4.22 -6.45
CA ASP A 58 -3.30 -3.08 -7.37
C ASP A 58 -4.56 -2.26 -7.13
N ASP A 59 -4.41 -0.92 -7.27
CA ASP A 59 -5.45 0.07 -7.10
C ASP A 59 -5.79 0.76 -8.41
N ARG A 60 -7.00 1.29 -8.49
CA ARG A 60 -7.43 2.14 -9.60
C ARG A 60 -8.27 3.29 -9.10
N SER A 61 -8.04 4.48 -9.68
CA SER A 61 -8.83 5.67 -9.40
C SER A 61 -8.99 6.52 -10.65
N THR A 62 -9.92 7.47 -10.61
CA THR A 62 -10.17 8.41 -11.70
C THR A 62 -10.18 9.84 -11.15
N THR A 63 -9.72 10.77 -11.94
CA THR A 63 -9.81 12.20 -11.63
C THR A 63 -10.05 13.02 -12.90
N ALA A 64 -10.38 14.29 -12.72
CA ALA A 64 -10.43 15.24 -13.84
C ALA A 64 -9.05 15.88 -14.07
N ILE A 65 -8.82 16.40 -15.26
CA ILE A 65 -7.64 17.22 -15.56
C ILE A 65 -7.47 18.32 -14.49
N ASN A 66 -6.24 18.62 -14.14
CA ASN A 66 -5.87 19.63 -13.14
C ASN A 66 -6.51 19.43 -11.75
N THR A 67 -7.08 18.27 -11.47
CA THR A 67 -7.76 17.98 -10.19
C THR A 67 -7.02 16.88 -9.44
N PRO A 68 -6.51 17.12 -8.21
CA PRO A 68 -5.90 16.07 -7.40
C PRO A 68 -6.90 15.00 -6.99
N VAL A 69 -6.41 13.79 -6.73
CA VAL A 69 -7.20 12.68 -6.18
C VAL A 69 -6.42 11.97 -5.08
N VAL A 70 -7.13 11.59 -4.02
CA VAL A 70 -6.58 10.80 -2.91
C VAL A 70 -7.00 9.35 -3.08
N VAL A 71 -6.04 8.44 -3.06
CA VAL A 71 -6.24 7.00 -3.19
C VAL A 71 -5.94 6.34 -1.85
N ASN A 72 -6.89 5.59 -1.31
CA ASN A 72 -6.67 4.77 -0.12
C ASN A 72 -6.07 3.42 -0.55
N VAL A 73 -4.77 3.41 -0.81
CA VAL A 73 -4.04 2.25 -1.33
C VAL A 73 -3.98 1.07 -0.36
N LEU A 74 -4.17 1.30 0.95
CA LEU A 74 -4.16 0.24 1.95
C LEU A 74 -5.53 -0.45 2.13
N GLY A 75 -6.58 0.04 1.42
CA GLY A 75 -7.95 -0.39 1.64
C GLY A 75 -8.25 -1.83 1.21
N ASN A 76 -7.52 -2.36 0.24
CA ASN A 76 -7.62 -3.71 -0.33
C ASN A 76 -6.40 -4.60 0.03
N ASP A 77 -5.40 -4.05 0.74
CA ASP A 77 -4.18 -4.72 1.14
C ASP A 77 -4.37 -5.58 2.39
N THR A 78 -3.42 -6.52 2.60
CA THR A 78 -3.24 -7.23 3.87
C THR A 78 -1.88 -6.85 4.46
N PRO A 79 -1.83 -5.86 5.36
CA PRO A 79 -0.57 -5.26 5.80
C PRO A 79 0.34 -6.19 6.62
N ASN A 80 -0.22 -7.14 7.38
CA ASN A 80 0.53 -8.06 8.26
C ASN A 80 1.58 -7.33 9.13
N GLY A 81 1.20 -6.16 9.70
CA GLY A 81 2.08 -5.33 10.52
C GLY A 81 2.84 -4.21 9.77
N ALA A 82 2.70 -4.12 8.44
CA ALA A 82 3.15 -2.93 7.70
C ALA A 82 2.26 -1.72 8.04
N THR A 83 2.83 -0.52 8.12
CA THR A 83 2.10 0.65 8.63
C THR A 83 1.95 1.79 7.64
N THR A 84 2.93 2.02 6.80
CA THR A 84 2.95 3.15 5.85
C THR A 84 3.43 2.69 4.48
N PRO A 85 2.77 3.08 3.40
CA PRO A 85 3.26 2.83 2.05
C PRO A 85 4.44 3.74 1.72
N ASN A 86 5.33 3.27 0.85
CA ASN A 86 6.43 4.03 0.28
C ASN A 86 6.31 4.02 -1.24
N VAL A 87 6.46 5.17 -1.89
CA VAL A 87 6.42 5.24 -3.37
C VAL A 87 7.78 4.84 -3.92
N VAL A 88 7.82 3.75 -4.70
CA VAL A 88 9.05 3.21 -5.30
C VAL A 88 9.22 3.59 -6.77
N THR A 89 8.12 3.86 -7.47
CA THR A 89 8.15 4.39 -8.84
C THR A 89 7.18 5.56 -8.93
N ASN A 90 7.69 6.73 -9.29
CA ASN A 90 6.87 7.93 -9.47
C ASN A 90 6.07 7.87 -10.79
N PRO A 91 4.91 8.54 -10.85
CA PRO A 91 4.17 8.68 -12.09
C PRO A 91 4.93 9.55 -13.10
N SER A 92 4.68 9.33 -14.39
CA SER A 92 5.32 10.08 -15.48
C SER A 92 4.63 11.43 -15.75
N ASN A 93 3.35 11.53 -15.46
CA ASN A 93 2.52 12.66 -15.85
C ASN A 93 1.85 13.34 -14.63
N GLY A 94 2.45 13.19 -13.46
CA GLY A 94 1.94 13.76 -12.22
C GLY A 94 2.96 13.74 -11.10
N THR A 95 2.50 14.09 -9.92
CA THR A 95 3.26 13.99 -8.67
C THR A 95 2.45 13.28 -7.62
N VAL A 96 3.10 12.59 -6.69
CA VAL A 96 2.46 11.88 -5.58
C VAL A 96 3.01 12.30 -4.24
N VAL A 97 2.14 12.32 -3.23
CA VAL A 97 2.47 12.59 -1.83
C VAL A 97 1.79 11.55 -0.95
N VAL A 98 2.56 10.89 -0.10
CA VAL A 98 2.02 9.98 0.92
C VAL A 98 1.51 10.80 2.11
N ASN A 99 0.24 10.61 2.46
CA ASN A 99 -0.38 11.28 3.59
C ASN A 99 -0.09 10.56 4.92
N VAL A 100 -0.32 11.24 6.04
CA VAL A 100 -0.10 10.69 7.39
C VAL A 100 -0.97 9.46 7.69
N ASP A 101 -2.14 9.37 7.05
CA ASP A 101 -3.08 8.24 7.19
C ASP A 101 -2.75 7.06 6.28
N GLY A 102 -1.67 7.13 5.49
CA GLY A 102 -1.25 6.11 4.55
C GLY A 102 -1.94 6.17 3.18
N SER A 103 -2.87 7.10 2.96
CA SER A 103 -3.37 7.36 1.61
C SER A 103 -2.32 8.07 0.76
N ILE A 104 -2.47 8.01 -0.57
CA ILE A 104 -1.56 8.68 -1.51
C ILE A 104 -2.36 9.68 -2.34
N GLU A 105 -1.98 10.95 -2.26
CA GLU A 105 -2.53 11.99 -3.12
C GLU A 105 -1.73 12.02 -4.43
N TYR A 106 -2.44 11.90 -5.56
CA TYR A 106 -1.90 12.10 -6.90
C TYR A 106 -2.38 13.44 -7.46
N ARG A 107 -1.46 14.21 -8.04
CA ARG A 107 -1.72 15.49 -8.73
C ARG A 107 -1.27 15.37 -10.19
N PRO A 108 -2.19 15.39 -11.16
CA PRO A 108 -1.82 15.36 -12.57
C PRO A 108 -1.06 16.62 -12.98
N ASN A 109 -0.14 16.49 -13.92
CA ASN A 109 0.48 17.62 -14.58
C ASN A 109 -0.58 18.47 -15.29
N THR A 110 -0.27 19.76 -15.49
CA THR A 110 -1.21 20.70 -16.13
C THR A 110 -1.69 20.19 -17.48
N ASN A 111 -3.00 20.09 -17.65
CA ASN A 111 -3.69 19.64 -18.85
C ASN A 111 -3.35 18.20 -19.29
N PHE A 112 -2.76 17.38 -18.45
CA PHE A 112 -2.59 15.96 -18.76
C PHE A 112 -3.95 15.26 -18.79
N GLU A 113 -4.17 14.47 -19.83
CA GLU A 113 -5.30 13.57 -20.03
C GLU A 113 -4.77 12.20 -20.44
N GLY A 114 -5.33 11.13 -19.89
CA GLY A 114 -4.91 9.76 -20.17
C GLY A 114 -4.69 8.96 -18.88
N THR A 115 -4.04 7.81 -19.03
CA THR A 115 -3.71 6.94 -17.92
C THR A 115 -2.29 7.18 -17.46
N ASP A 116 -2.10 7.34 -16.15
CA ASP A 116 -0.80 7.41 -15.49
C ASP A 116 -0.71 6.32 -14.42
N THR A 117 0.50 5.90 -14.09
CA THR A 117 0.73 4.83 -13.12
C THR A 117 1.89 5.16 -12.20
N PHE A 118 1.81 4.70 -10.97
CA PHE A 118 2.92 4.69 -10.02
C PHE A 118 2.91 3.40 -9.21
N VAL A 119 4.04 3.06 -8.58
CA VAL A 119 4.16 1.85 -7.76
C VAL A 119 4.47 2.24 -6.33
N TYR A 120 3.76 1.62 -5.39
CA TYR A 120 4.08 1.70 -3.96
C TYR A 120 4.46 0.34 -3.41
N GLU A 121 5.11 0.34 -2.25
CA GLU A 121 5.40 -0.85 -1.47
C GLU A 121 4.97 -0.67 -0.02
N ILE A 122 4.62 -1.77 0.62
CA ILE A 122 4.41 -1.87 2.06
C ILE A 122 5.35 -2.93 2.62
N CYS A 123 6.00 -2.63 3.75
CA CYS A 123 7.00 -3.50 4.36
C CYS A 123 6.69 -3.78 5.83
N ASN A 124 6.95 -5.00 6.26
CA ASN A 124 7.02 -5.39 7.66
C ASN A 124 8.41 -5.97 7.98
N THR A 125 8.60 -6.57 9.16
CA THR A 125 9.87 -7.16 9.58
C THR A 125 10.30 -8.35 8.75
N ASP A 126 9.38 -8.99 8.04
CA ASP A 126 9.63 -10.20 7.26
C ASP A 126 9.91 -9.91 5.79
N GLY A 127 9.51 -8.72 5.28
CA GLY A 127 9.76 -8.28 3.92
C GLY A 127 8.73 -7.28 3.39
N CYS A 128 8.75 -7.08 2.07
CA CYS A 128 7.94 -6.09 1.38
C CYS A 128 7.06 -6.73 0.30
N ALA A 129 5.95 -6.06 -0.01
CA ALA A 129 5.12 -6.31 -1.17
C ALA A 129 4.83 -5.00 -1.90
N SER A 130 4.75 -5.03 -3.22
CA SER A 130 4.50 -3.86 -4.06
C SER A 130 3.23 -4.03 -4.86
N ALA A 131 2.56 -2.92 -5.14
CA ALA A 131 1.39 -2.87 -6.02
C ALA A 131 1.42 -1.62 -6.90
N THR A 132 0.66 -1.67 -8.00
CA THR A 132 0.54 -0.59 -8.97
C THR A 132 -0.75 0.18 -8.73
N VAL A 133 -0.65 1.51 -8.70
CA VAL A 133 -1.81 2.39 -8.76
C VAL A 133 -1.97 2.92 -10.17
N THR A 134 -3.16 2.73 -10.74
CA THR A 134 -3.54 3.25 -12.06
C THR A 134 -4.51 4.41 -11.90
N ILE A 135 -4.19 5.56 -12.46
CA ILE A 135 -5.02 6.76 -12.44
C ILE A 135 -5.46 7.11 -13.85
N ASP A 136 -6.77 7.12 -14.09
CA ASP A 136 -7.34 7.64 -15.32
C ASP A 136 -7.69 9.11 -15.14
N VAL A 137 -6.96 9.98 -15.82
CA VAL A 137 -7.19 11.43 -15.81
C VAL A 137 -8.07 11.77 -17.00
N LEU A 138 -9.30 12.18 -16.69
CA LEU A 138 -10.36 12.39 -17.67
C LEU A 138 -10.60 13.87 -17.88
N ASN A 139 -10.84 14.23 -19.12
CA ASN A 139 -11.37 15.55 -19.43
C ASN A 139 -12.89 15.55 -19.23
N LYS A 140 -13.35 16.33 -18.26
CA LYS A 140 -14.78 16.44 -17.98
C LYS A 140 -15.40 17.45 -18.94
N ILE A 141 -16.33 16.99 -19.78
CA ILE A 141 -17.21 17.88 -20.52
C ILE A 141 -18.15 18.55 -19.52
N VAL A 142 -18.15 19.88 -19.46
CA VAL A 142 -18.99 20.65 -18.56
C VAL A 142 -20.01 21.44 -19.39
N PRO A 143 -21.29 21.01 -19.41
CA PRO A 143 -22.34 21.83 -20.03
C PRO A 143 -22.59 23.05 -19.13
N TYR A 144 -22.67 24.22 -19.72
CA TYR A 144 -23.15 25.42 -19.05
C TYR A 144 -24.67 25.32 -18.82
N ILE A 145 -25.11 25.65 -17.60
CA ILE A 145 -26.50 25.44 -17.17
C ILE A 145 -27.39 26.66 -17.38
N GLY A 146 -26.92 27.70 -18.05
CA GLY A 146 -27.74 28.90 -18.29
C GLY A 146 -27.38 29.54 -19.62
N MET A 147 -28.40 29.93 -20.35
CA MET A 147 -28.31 30.74 -21.56
C MET A 147 -29.38 31.83 -21.48
N SER A 148 -28.97 33.08 -21.69
CA SER A 148 -29.88 34.22 -21.90
C SER A 148 -29.63 34.75 -23.31
N VAL A 149 -30.66 34.84 -24.10
CA VAL A 149 -30.58 35.37 -25.48
C VAL A 149 -31.14 36.78 -25.47
N ASP A 150 -30.41 37.73 -24.87
CA ASP A 150 -30.83 39.13 -24.76
C ASP A 150 -29.90 40.11 -25.54
N GLY A 151 -28.85 39.58 -26.15
CA GLY A 151 -27.94 40.31 -27.02
C GLY A 151 -26.92 41.20 -26.27
N ASP A 152 -26.74 40.97 -24.96
CA ASP A 152 -25.76 41.69 -24.16
C ASP A 152 -24.32 41.16 -24.27
N GLY A 153 -24.11 40.09 -25.05
CA GLY A 153 -22.85 39.38 -25.24
C GLY A 153 -22.45 38.46 -24.11
N LYS A 154 -23.36 38.19 -23.14
CA LYS A 154 -23.12 37.29 -22.01
C LYS A 154 -24.12 36.15 -22.04
N ASN A 155 -23.62 34.93 -22.13
CA ASN A 155 -24.45 33.72 -22.19
C ASN A 155 -25.46 33.69 -23.37
N ASP A 156 -25.20 34.42 -24.46
CA ASP A 156 -26.02 34.44 -25.67
C ASP A 156 -25.88 33.16 -26.47
N TYR A 157 -24.88 32.35 -26.19
CA TYR A 157 -24.58 31.09 -26.86
C TYR A 157 -24.59 29.93 -25.87
N PHE A 158 -25.06 28.78 -26.35
CA PHE A 158 -24.92 27.54 -25.61
C PHE A 158 -23.49 27.06 -25.73
N HIS A 159 -22.77 27.00 -24.62
CA HIS A 159 -21.36 26.59 -24.57
C HIS A 159 -21.21 25.30 -23.78
N ILE A 160 -20.41 24.35 -24.33
CA ILE A 160 -20.03 23.11 -23.67
C ILE A 160 -18.52 23.12 -23.51
N GLY A 161 -18.04 23.45 -22.31
CA GLY A 161 -16.59 23.49 -22.06
C GLY A 161 -15.93 22.13 -22.24
N GLY A 162 -14.82 22.09 -22.97
CA GLY A 162 -14.04 20.90 -23.23
C GLY A 162 -14.48 20.09 -24.46
N ILE A 163 -15.56 20.49 -25.14
CA ILE A 163 -16.10 19.74 -26.31
C ILE A 163 -15.19 19.86 -27.53
N GLU A 164 -14.45 20.95 -27.64
CA GLU A 164 -13.48 21.24 -28.72
C GLU A 164 -12.40 20.15 -28.88
N ARG A 165 -12.19 19.34 -27.84
CA ARG A 165 -11.24 18.21 -27.85
C ARG A 165 -11.81 16.94 -28.46
N TYR A 166 -13.10 16.95 -28.77
CA TYR A 166 -13.83 15.83 -29.36
C TYR A 166 -14.39 16.23 -30.71
N PRO A 167 -13.57 16.34 -31.77
CA PRO A 167 -13.99 16.89 -33.07
C PRO A 167 -15.10 16.08 -33.75
N ASN A 168 -15.28 14.81 -33.35
CA ASN A 168 -16.35 13.94 -33.84
C ASN A 168 -17.53 13.85 -32.84
N ASN A 169 -17.74 14.91 -32.06
CA ASN A 169 -18.86 14.95 -31.10
C ASN A 169 -20.20 15.09 -31.81
N VAL A 170 -21.25 14.65 -31.13
CA VAL A 170 -22.64 14.90 -31.52
C VAL A 170 -23.37 15.51 -30.32
N VAL A 171 -23.89 16.74 -30.49
CA VAL A 171 -24.69 17.40 -29.47
C VAL A 171 -26.18 17.24 -29.82
N ARG A 172 -26.96 16.69 -28.89
CA ARG A 172 -28.40 16.56 -28.99
C ARG A 172 -29.08 17.25 -27.82
N ILE A 173 -30.03 18.13 -28.11
CA ILE A 173 -30.81 18.83 -27.11
C ILE A 173 -32.27 18.34 -27.17
N TYR A 174 -32.82 18.04 -26.02
CA TYR A 174 -34.21 17.57 -25.87
C TYR A 174 -35.00 18.56 -25.00
N ASN A 175 -36.25 18.79 -25.33
CA ASN A 175 -37.15 19.55 -24.49
C ASN A 175 -37.56 18.72 -23.25
N ARG A 176 -38.29 19.33 -22.32
CA ARG A 176 -38.75 18.67 -21.07
C ARG A 176 -39.70 17.47 -21.28
N TRP A 177 -40.21 17.30 -22.50
CA TRP A 177 -41.08 16.18 -22.87
C TRP A 177 -40.30 15.06 -23.60
N GLY A 178 -38.98 15.17 -23.69
CA GLY A 178 -38.13 14.17 -24.34
C GLY A 178 -38.11 14.27 -25.87
N VAL A 179 -38.66 15.34 -26.46
CA VAL A 179 -38.60 15.57 -27.92
C VAL A 179 -37.27 16.24 -28.27
N LYS A 180 -36.55 15.66 -29.22
CA LYS A 180 -35.32 16.25 -29.74
C LYS A 180 -35.63 17.56 -30.48
N VAL A 181 -35.01 18.66 -30.03
CA VAL A 181 -35.20 20.01 -30.61
C VAL A 181 -33.97 20.51 -31.35
N PHE A 182 -32.83 19.90 -31.12
CA PHE A 182 -31.58 20.27 -31.81
C PHE A 182 -30.63 19.08 -31.91
N GLU A 183 -29.89 18.99 -33.01
CA GLU A 183 -28.79 18.05 -33.21
C GLU A 183 -27.75 18.67 -34.14
N THR A 184 -26.48 18.53 -33.77
CA THR A 184 -25.36 18.91 -34.63
C THR A 184 -24.19 17.95 -34.39
N GLU A 185 -23.35 17.79 -35.41
CA GLU A 185 -22.08 17.08 -35.35
C GLU A 185 -20.93 18.10 -35.43
N GLY A 186 -19.83 17.82 -34.73
CA GLY A 186 -18.66 18.70 -34.71
C GLY A 186 -18.97 20.07 -34.09
N TYR A 187 -19.68 20.09 -32.99
CA TYR A 187 -19.94 21.32 -32.22
C TYR A 187 -18.64 21.81 -31.60
N ASP A 188 -18.27 23.08 -31.77
CA ASP A 188 -17.06 23.77 -31.33
C ASP A 188 -17.34 25.04 -30.49
#